data_3dc75a2f5839b1b7ff0f8c7deebd298e
#
_entry.id   3dc75a2f5839b1b7ff0f8c7deebd298e
#
_cell.length_a   1.000
_cell.length_b   1.000
_cell.length_c   1.000
_cell.angle_alpha   90.00
_cell.angle_beta   90.00
_cell.angle_gamma   90.00
#
_symmetry.space_group_name_H-M   'P 1'
#
loop_
_entity.id
_entity.type
_entity.pdbx_description
1 polymer ?
#
loop_
_entity_poly.entity_id
_entity_poly.type
_entity_poly.pdbx_seq_one_letter_code
_entity_poly.pdbx_strand_id
1 'polypeptide(L)'
;MLSFPALAQKTVEATDDFTSYNRNSVSVITINYNDQYDDFFSSLVNSFDIGYKFDINKIKTNTIVLNGKRTTPIDHTTWTPAISAANRNTSSDLSSMFDKYLNKLLNNVGSKVEANESFVNTVLSNLNENNVGKQILDYVFAPTKEGVFTRTILDKRGLWNATDNEYLEAQMQQVNTFGQNGELLLKNSYIVVFDMKNPNKNVVVTKDKYGNTNKSYTWSANVFAYVFAIANAEEVINDILENMWIYNSDDAATKAAKRQAYNDLKVEMELVTAVGLNKTDDHLDIALETIYDDLLNRLEQNIEKWQVTFDCQTVRPLITANAGIKEGIKNAQRYAIYKQVYDKKSESVELKRQGYARATVVADNAKVADGENDTTYFYRISGMSILNGTEIMKQSNDLRLGFHANFNLSAFSTVDFGIDYLANIQKRGICHYALLNVGYDLDMLNLYDATFLNISIGYMLGLKFKTLLEIQPYATAAIDIVDAAFVTEDDIMDYTAYFANAGVRVVLNTLYPFQLYAQGSFSLKLSEGWDYYYNGGYNRYGGIGLGAGFRYCF
;
A
#
# COMPACT_ATOMS: atom_id res chain seq x y z
N MET A 1 -4.95 20.16 -33.73
CA MET A 1 -4.09 20.19 -32.53
C MET A 1 -4.94 19.87 -31.31
N LEU A 2 -4.87 18.65 -30.84
CA LEU A 2 -5.54 18.26 -29.58
C LEU A 2 -4.68 18.75 -28.41
N SER A 3 -5.11 19.78 -27.72
CA SER A 3 -4.51 20.22 -26.47
C SER A 3 -4.85 19.21 -25.40
N PHE A 4 -3.92 18.32 -25.08
CA PHE A 4 -4.02 17.51 -23.86
C PHE A 4 -3.96 18.45 -22.65
N PRO A 5 -4.88 18.34 -21.68
CA PRO A 5 -4.77 19.09 -20.45
C PRO A 5 -3.46 18.64 -19.78
N ALA A 6 -2.60 19.60 -19.49
CA ALA A 6 -1.44 19.37 -18.66
C ALA A 6 -1.95 18.79 -17.33
N LEU A 7 -1.62 17.53 -17.04
CA LEU A 7 -1.88 16.92 -15.75
C LEU A 7 -1.26 17.84 -14.69
N ALA A 8 -2.11 18.49 -13.92
CA ALA A 8 -1.71 19.45 -12.91
C ALA A 8 -0.67 18.79 -12.00
N GLN A 9 0.54 19.29 -12.01
CA GLN A 9 1.55 18.92 -11.04
C GLN A 9 1.01 19.36 -9.66
N LYS A 10 0.72 18.38 -8.82
CA LYS A 10 0.33 18.66 -7.45
C LYS A 10 1.55 19.27 -6.76
N THR A 11 1.55 20.58 -6.58
CA THR A 11 2.48 21.29 -5.71
C THR A 11 2.07 20.96 -4.28
N VAL A 12 2.99 20.45 -3.50
CA VAL A 12 2.83 20.26 -2.05
C VAL A 12 3.62 21.39 -1.42
N GLU A 13 2.99 22.21 -0.61
CA GLU A 13 3.68 23.19 0.19
C GLU A 13 4.69 22.48 1.10
N ALA A 14 5.93 22.88 1.06
CA ALA A 14 6.95 22.39 1.97
C ALA A 14 6.71 23.08 3.33
N THR A 15 6.10 22.36 4.24
CA THR A 15 6.24 22.68 5.65
C THR A 15 7.64 22.28 6.11
N ASP A 16 8.20 22.93 7.13
CA ASP A 16 9.59 22.72 7.61
C ASP A 16 9.93 21.27 8.04
N ASP A 17 8.95 20.37 8.04
CA ASP A 17 9.04 18.97 8.47
C ASP A 17 9.51 17.97 7.37
N PHE A 18 9.92 18.42 6.18
CA PHE A 18 10.21 17.51 5.06
C PHE A 18 11.62 16.90 5.06
N THR A 19 12.44 17.10 6.06
CA THR A 19 13.88 16.86 5.96
C THR A 19 14.37 15.50 6.45
N SER A 20 13.61 14.74 7.23
CA SER A 20 14.00 13.37 7.58
C SER A 20 12.79 12.50 7.94
N TYR A 21 12.90 11.20 7.66
CA TYR A 21 11.93 10.23 8.17
C TYR A 21 12.11 10.10 9.68
N ASN A 22 11.11 10.57 10.42
CA ASN A 22 11.02 10.34 11.84
C ASN A 22 10.23 9.05 12.08
N ARG A 23 10.87 8.07 12.72
CA ARG A 23 10.19 6.83 13.11
C ARG A 23 9.03 7.17 14.04
N ASN A 24 7.91 6.50 13.80
CA ASN A 24 6.72 6.64 14.62
C ASN A 24 6.67 5.51 15.64
N SER A 25 6.03 5.76 16.77
CA SER A 25 5.78 4.76 17.80
C SER A 25 4.33 4.32 17.75
N VAL A 26 4.08 3.01 17.76
CA VAL A 26 2.73 2.47 17.62
C VAL A 26 2.50 1.41 18.68
N SER A 27 1.30 1.38 19.25
CA SER A 27 0.81 0.27 20.06
C SER A 27 -0.58 -0.14 19.60
N VAL A 28 -0.89 -1.40 19.76
CA VAL A 28 -2.15 -1.99 19.31
C VAL A 28 -3.05 -2.29 20.48
N ILE A 29 -4.33 -1.97 20.34
CA ILE A 29 -5.39 -2.27 21.29
C ILE A 29 -6.52 -2.98 20.55
N THR A 30 -7.08 -4.01 21.15
CA THR A 30 -8.27 -4.73 20.66
C THR A 30 -9.53 -4.30 21.38
N ILE A 31 -10.67 -4.48 20.74
CA ILE A 31 -11.98 -4.27 21.33
C ILE A 31 -12.62 -5.63 21.64
N ASN A 32 -12.96 -5.85 22.89
CA ASN A 32 -13.70 -7.00 23.37
C ASN A 32 -15.17 -6.63 23.63
N TYR A 33 -16.06 -7.52 23.23
CA TYR A 33 -17.51 -7.37 23.39
C TYR A 33 -18.12 -8.40 24.35
N ASN A 34 -17.29 -9.15 25.08
CA ASN A 34 -17.66 -10.28 25.93
C ASN A 34 -18.36 -11.39 25.13
N ASP A 35 -17.85 -11.71 23.95
CA ASP A 35 -18.38 -12.75 23.07
C ASP A 35 -17.33 -13.84 22.72
N GLN A 36 -17.77 -14.85 21.98
CA GLN A 36 -16.96 -16.02 21.64
C GLN A 36 -15.73 -15.73 20.75
N TYR A 37 -15.61 -14.53 20.17
CA TYR A 37 -14.51 -14.16 19.28
C TYR A 37 -13.41 -13.36 19.98
N ASP A 38 -13.64 -12.89 21.20
CA ASP A 38 -12.74 -11.97 21.88
C ASP A 38 -11.35 -12.59 22.12
N ASP A 39 -11.28 -13.82 22.66
CA ASP A 39 -10.01 -14.49 22.92
C ASP A 39 -9.24 -14.79 21.64
N PHE A 40 -9.96 -15.28 20.62
CA PHE A 40 -9.37 -15.58 19.33
C PHE A 40 -8.80 -14.31 18.67
N PHE A 41 -9.57 -13.23 18.64
CA PHE A 41 -9.17 -11.98 18.02
C PHE A 41 -8.03 -11.30 18.78
N SER A 42 -8.09 -11.26 20.10
CA SER A 42 -7.01 -10.72 20.94
C SER A 42 -5.71 -11.50 20.79
N SER A 43 -5.79 -12.84 20.72
CA SER A 43 -4.62 -13.69 20.50
C SER A 43 -3.98 -13.41 19.13
N LEU A 44 -4.78 -13.27 18.08
CA LEU A 44 -4.30 -13.02 16.72
C LEU A 44 -3.63 -11.64 16.64
N VAL A 45 -4.27 -10.59 17.16
CA VAL A 45 -3.70 -9.25 17.15
C VAL A 45 -2.42 -9.16 17.98
N ASN A 46 -2.32 -9.87 19.08
CA ASN A 46 -1.09 -9.93 19.90
C ASN A 46 0.06 -10.67 19.20
N SER A 47 -0.25 -11.55 18.23
CA SER A 47 0.77 -12.21 17.40
C SER A 47 1.23 -11.35 16.21
N PHE A 48 0.61 -10.22 16.00
CA PHE A 48 0.81 -9.36 14.83
C PHE A 48 2.11 -8.57 14.93
N ASP A 49 2.96 -8.70 13.90
CA ASP A 49 4.20 -7.93 13.78
C ASP A 49 3.94 -6.60 13.05
N ILE A 50 4.03 -5.49 13.77
CA ILE A 50 3.90 -4.15 13.19
C ILE A 50 5.07 -3.80 12.25
N GLY A 51 6.14 -4.61 12.31
CA GLY A 51 7.36 -4.43 11.51
C GLY A 51 8.33 -3.42 12.11
N TYR A 52 9.57 -3.48 11.64
CA TYR A 52 10.70 -2.65 12.14
C TYR A 52 10.52 -1.15 11.91
N LYS A 53 9.61 -0.76 11.04
CA LYS A 53 9.32 0.64 10.73
C LYS A 53 8.80 1.42 11.93
N PHE A 54 8.14 0.75 12.86
CA PHE A 54 7.55 1.38 14.04
C PHE A 54 8.29 0.95 15.31
N ASP A 55 8.44 1.87 16.25
CA ASP A 55 8.76 1.52 17.61
C ASP A 55 7.47 1.15 18.36
N ILE A 56 7.59 0.41 19.45
CA ILE A 56 6.43 -0.07 20.23
C ILE A 56 6.37 0.70 21.55
N ASN A 57 5.26 1.40 21.78
CA ASN A 57 4.99 1.97 23.10
C ASN A 57 4.65 0.86 24.10
N LYS A 58 5.26 0.90 25.28
CA LYS A 58 4.92 -0.03 26.35
C LYS A 58 3.73 0.53 27.14
N ILE A 59 2.54 0.09 26.79
CA ILE A 59 1.30 0.41 27.50
C ILE A 59 0.81 -0.84 28.24
N LYS A 60 0.03 -0.62 29.30
CA LYS A 60 -0.58 -1.72 30.09
C LYS A 60 -1.92 -2.15 29.49
N THR A 61 -2.64 -1.21 28.89
CA THR A 61 -3.95 -1.43 28.28
C THR A 61 -3.76 -1.99 26.88
N ASN A 62 -4.03 -3.29 26.71
CA ASN A 62 -4.00 -3.96 25.41
C ASN A 62 -5.40 -4.28 24.86
N THR A 63 -6.44 -4.05 25.67
CA THR A 63 -7.82 -4.37 25.34
C THR A 63 -8.75 -3.32 25.94
N ILE A 64 -9.75 -2.92 25.17
CA ILE A 64 -10.90 -2.11 25.61
C ILE A 64 -12.13 -3.00 25.63
N VAL A 65 -12.87 -2.99 26.72
CA VAL A 65 -14.14 -3.71 26.84
C VAL A 65 -15.28 -2.74 26.58
N LEU A 66 -16.05 -2.99 25.52
CA LEU A 66 -17.25 -2.21 25.22
C LEU A 66 -18.51 -2.94 25.70
N ASN A 67 -19.36 -2.21 26.43
CA ASN A 67 -20.68 -2.70 26.78
C ASN A 67 -21.60 -2.61 25.54
N GLY A 68 -21.74 -3.71 24.83
CA GLY A 68 -22.55 -3.76 23.61
C GLY A 68 -22.45 -5.11 22.92
N LYS A 69 -23.11 -5.24 21.80
CA LYS A 69 -22.97 -6.41 20.93
C LYS A 69 -22.04 -6.04 19.79
N ARG A 70 -21.15 -6.96 19.45
CA ARG A 70 -20.41 -6.91 18.19
C ARG A 70 -21.43 -6.84 17.04
N THR A 71 -21.43 -5.73 16.32
CA THR A 71 -22.42 -5.52 15.25
C THR A 71 -22.13 -6.42 14.06
N THR A 72 -23.18 -6.72 13.28
CA THR A 72 -23.01 -7.33 11.95
C THR A 72 -22.17 -6.42 11.06
N PRO A 73 -21.48 -6.98 10.03
CA PRO A 73 -20.76 -6.17 9.06
C PRO A 73 -21.65 -5.05 8.51
N ILE A 74 -21.07 -3.86 8.38
CA ILE A 74 -21.74 -2.75 7.72
C ILE A 74 -22.00 -3.17 6.27
N ASP A 75 -23.22 -2.93 5.77
CA ASP A 75 -23.55 -3.20 4.38
C ASP A 75 -22.60 -2.41 3.47
N HIS A 76 -21.89 -3.12 2.59
CA HIS A 76 -20.93 -2.53 1.66
C HIS A 76 -21.53 -1.54 0.68
N THR A 77 -22.86 -1.45 0.57
CA THR A 77 -23.56 -0.47 -0.26
C THR A 77 -23.35 0.97 0.22
N THR A 78 -22.94 1.16 1.48
CA THR A 78 -22.62 2.49 2.04
C THR A 78 -21.17 2.91 1.87
N TRP A 79 -20.32 2.01 1.34
CA TRP A 79 -18.92 2.30 1.07
C TRP A 79 -18.80 2.97 -0.29
N THR A 80 -18.80 4.28 -0.33
CA THR A 80 -18.42 5.01 -1.54
C THR A 80 -16.89 4.94 -1.68
N PRO A 81 -16.36 4.29 -2.74
CA PRO A 81 -14.95 4.43 -3.06
C PRO A 81 -14.67 5.91 -3.29
N ALA A 82 -13.49 6.38 -2.85
CA ALA A 82 -13.04 7.77 -3.05
C ALA A 82 -12.90 8.16 -4.55
N ILE A 83 -13.06 7.20 -5.45
CA ILE A 83 -13.25 7.41 -6.88
C ILE A 83 -14.76 7.45 -7.10
N SER A 84 -15.31 8.66 -7.21
CA SER A 84 -16.70 8.85 -7.62
C SER A 84 -16.99 8.03 -8.86
N ALA A 85 -18.01 7.18 -8.79
CA ALA A 85 -18.55 6.49 -9.94
C ALA A 85 -19.15 7.53 -10.91
N ALA A 86 -18.29 8.12 -11.73
CA ALA A 86 -18.74 8.87 -12.90
C ALA A 86 -19.27 7.85 -13.90
N ASN A 87 -20.60 7.88 -14.08
CA ASN A 87 -21.36 7.21 -15.12
C ASN A 87 -21.58 5.69 -14.99
N ARG A 88 -22.51 5.32 -14.11
CA ARG A 88 -23.24 4.05 -14.26
C ARG A 88 -24.49 4.31 -15.09
N ASN A 89 -24.39 4.06 -16.38
CA ASN A 89 -25.54 3.72 -17.23
C ASN A 89 -25.00 3.00 -18.45
N THR A 90 -24.92 1.69 -18.39
CA THR A 90 -25.13 0.80 -19.55
C THR A 90 -25.18 -0.65 -19.09
N SER A 91 -26.26 -1.28 -19.46
CA SER A 91 -26.61 -2.68 -19.26
C SER A 91 -25.84 -3.60 -20.20
N SER A 92 -25.08 -4.56 -19.68
CA SER A 92 -24.84 -5.88 -20.28
C SER A 92 -24.17 -6.79 -19.25
N ASP A 93 -24.43 -8.09 -19.26
CA ASP A 93 -23.97 -9.05 -18.24
C ASP A 93 -22.45 -9.13 -18.08
N LEU A 94 -21.69 -8.90 -19.14
CA LEU A 94 -20.23 -8.82 -19.13
C LEU A 94 -19.71 -7.59 -18.36
N SER A 95 -20.40 -6.46 -18.47
CA SER A 95 -20.11 -5.25 -17.70
C SER A 95 -20.29 -5.50 -16.20
N SER A 96 -21.29 -6.28 -15.79
CA SER A 96 -21.52 -6.59 -14.38
C SER A 96 -20.46 -7.51 -13.78
N MET A 97 -19.90 -8.44 -14.55
CA MET A 97 -18.75 -9.25 -14.13
C MET A 97 -17.48 -8.43 -14.05
N PHE A 98 -17.19 -7.60 -15.06
CA PHE A 98 -16.03 -6.73 -15.08
C PHE A 98 -16.11 -5.68 -13.97
N ASP A 99 -17.28 -5.07 -13.76
CA ASP A 99 -17.56 -4.17 -12.64
C ASP A 99 -17.41 -4.87 -11.29
N LYS A 100 -17.82 -6.14 -11.17
CA LYS A 100 -17.66 -6.92 -9.95
C LYS A 100 -16.18 -7.22 -9.65
N TYR A 101 -15.37 -7.54 -10.67
CA TYR A 101 -13.94 -7.76 -10.52
C TYR A 101 -13.17 -6.46 -10.37
N LEU A 102 -13.51 -5.43 -11.15
CA LEU A 102 -12.91 -4.10 -11.05
C LEU A 102 -13.27 -3.45 -9.71
N ASN A 103 -14.51 -3.55 -9.25
CA ASN A 103 -14.91 -3.09 -7.93
C ASN A 103 -14.24 -3.91 -6.81
N LYS A 104 -14.02 -5.21 -6.98
CA LYS A 104 -13.24 -6.02 -6.03
C LYS A 104 -11.77 -5.61 -6.00
N LEU A 105 -11.18 -5.20 -7.13
CA LEU A 105 -9.82 -4.65 -7.23
C LEU A 105 -9.75 -3.22 -6.72
N LEU A 106 -10.71 -2.37 -7.07
CA LEU A 106 -10.78 -0.96 -6.69
C LEU A 106 -11.25 -0.77 -5.23
N ASN A 107 -12.04 -1.69 -4.68
CA ASN A 107 -12.36 -1.72 -3.24
C ASN A 107 -11.12 -2.00 -2.37
N ASN A 108 -10.02 -2.47 -2.97
CA ASN A 108 -8.72 -2.52 -2.33
C ASN A 108 -7.96 -1.18 -2.38
N VAL A 109 -8.43 -0.18 -3.11
CA VAL A 109 -7.80 1.15 -3.22
C VAL A 109 -8.50 2.13 -2.28
N GLY A 110 -7.98 2.21 -1.06
CA GLY A 110 -8.07 3.34 -0.15
C GLY A 110 -9.44 3.99 0.07
N SER A 111 -10.36 3.34 0.78
CA SER A 111 -11.52 4.04 1.32
C SER A 111 -11.21 4.56 2.73
N LYS A 112 -11.12 5.90 2.90
CA LYS A 112 -11.37 6.51 4.20
C LYS A 112 -12.79 6.10 4.60
N VAL A 113 -12.93 5.44 5.74
CA VAL A 113 -14.22 5.19 6.33
C VAL A 113 -14.62 6.44 7.09
N GLU A 114 -15.81 6.99 6.86
CA GLU A 114 -16.38 7.92 7.81
C GLU A 114 -16.62 7.16 9.12
N ALA A 115 -15.80 7.48 10.11
CA ALA A 115 -15.91 6.86 11.42
C ALA A 115 -17.24 7.29 12.06
N ASN A 116 -17.98 6.33 12.60
CA ASN A 116 -19.19 6.66 13.36
C ASN A 116 -18.77 7.46 14.60
N GLU A 117 -19.15 8.74 14.65
CA GLU A 117 -18.76 9.66 15.71
C GLU A 117 -19.12 9.16 17.12
N SER A 118 -20.29 8.57 17.30
CA SER A 118 -20.71 8.00 18.58
C SER A 118 -19.80 6.84 19.01
N PHE A 119 -19.39 5.99 18.07
CA PHE A 119 -18.49 4.89 18.36
C PHE A 119 -17.08 5.40 18.71
N VAL A 120 -16.57 6.35 17.94
CA VAL A 120 -15.26 6.98 18.19
C VAL A 120 -15.24 7.64 19.57
N ASN A 121 -16.27 8.39 19.93
CA ASN A 121 -16.39 9.03 21.24
C ASN A 121 -16.41 7.98 22.38
N THR A 122 -17.05 6.84 22.18
CA THR A 122 -17.03 5.74 23.15
C THR A 122 -15.63 5.16 23.32
N VAL A 123 -14.90 4.95 22.23
CA VAL A 123 -13.50 4.46 22.28
C VAL A 123 -12.60 5.51 22.94
N LEU A 124 -12.72 6.79 22.58
CA LEU A 124 -11.96 7.89 23.18
C LEU A 124 -12.20 8.00 24.68
N SER A 125 -13.46 7.92 25.15
CA SER A 125 -13.76 7.89 26.59
C SER A 125 -13.02 6.75 27.28
N ASN A 126 -13.03 5.56 26.72
CA ASN A 126 -12.32 4.42 27.28
C ASN A 126 -10.80 4.61 27.31
N LEU A 127 -10.21 5.15 26.23
CA LEU A 127 -8.77 5.45 26.17
C LEU A 127 -8.39 6.49 27.24
N ASN A 128 -9.19 7.54 27.40
CA ASN A 128 -8.95 8.61 28.35
C ASN A 128 -9.21 8.20 29.80
N GLU A 129 -10.26 7.39 30.07
CA GLU A 129 -10.54 6.82 31.40
C GLU A 129 -9.41 5.89 31.86
N ASN A 130 -8.83 5.11 30.94
CA ASN A 130 -7.67 4.26 31.20
C ASN A 130 -6.33 5.03 31.15
N ASN A 131 -6.35 6.34 30.92
CA ASN A 131 -5.17 7.19 30.78
C ASN A 131 -4.11 6.62 29.80
N VAL A 132 -4.53 6.10 28.66
CA VAL A 132 -3.64 5.41 27.72
C VAL A 132 -2.54 6.36 27.22
N GLY A 133 -2.87 7.62 26.91
CA GLY A 133 -1.88 8.62 26.57
C GLY A 133 -0.80 8.78 27.64
N LYS A 134 -1.21 8.82 28.92
CA LYS A 134 -0.24 8.90 30.04
C LYS A 134 0.58 7.62 30.20
N GLN A 135 0.03 6.44 29.91
CA GLN A 135 0.80 5.19 29.99
C GLN A 135 1.98 5.18 29.00
N ILE A 136 1.84 5.81 27.83
CA ILE A 136 2.95 6.00 26.87
C ILE A 136 4.07 6.80 27.53
N LEU A 137 3.72 7.89 28.19
CA LEU A 137 4.67 8.78 28.86
C LEU A 137 5.26 8.18 30.12
N ASP A 138 4.47 7.45 30.92
CA ASP A 138 4.89 6.80 32.17
C ASP A 138 6.04 5.82 31.94
N TYR A 139 6.09 5.15 30.81
CA TYR A 139 7.21 4.25 30.49
C TYR A 139 8.53 5.00 30.33
N VAL A 140 8.48 6.19 29.74
CA VAL A 140 9.67 7.00 29.40
C VAL A 140 10.10 7.88 30.57
N PHE A 141 9.15 8.49 31.26
CA PHE A 141 9.36 9.43 32.37
C PHE A 141 9.18 8.80 33.76
N ALA A 142 9.26 7.47 33.86
CA ALA A 142 9.20 6.79 35.15
C ALA A 142 10.35 7.28 36.06
N PRO A 143 10.05 7.70 37.29
CA PRO A 143 11.09 8.13 38.21
C PRO A 143 11.98 6.96 38.62
N THR A 144 13.27 7.23 38.78
CA THR A 144 14.23 6.27 39.34
C THR A 144 13.91 5.93 40.79
N LYS A 145 14.68 4.99 41.37
CA LYS A 145 14.57 4.66 42.81
C LYS A 145 14.80 5.87 43.71
N GLU A 146 15.64 6.80 43.26
CA GLU A 146 15.92 8.07 43.92
C GLU A 146 14.81 9.11 43.72
N GLY A 147 13.80 8.76 42.94
CA GLY A 147 12.64 9.61 42.67
C GLY A 147 12.90 10.77 41.73
N VAL A 148 13.91 10.67 40.87
CA VAL A 148 14.24 11.65 39.83
C VAL A 148 13.92 11.09 38.45
N PHE A 149 13.66 11.97 37.48
CA PHE A 149 13.53 11.57 36.08
C PHE A 149 14.90 11.42 35.44
N THR A 150 15.01 10.50 34.48
CA THR A 150 16.21 10.30 33.66
C THR A 150 15.85 10.25 32.19
N ARG A 151 16.77 10.70 31.37
CA ARG A 151 16.62 10.60 29.90
C ARG A 151 17.01 9.23 29.34
N THR A 152 17.45 8.28 30.18
CA THR A 152 18.04 7.03 29.74
C THR A 152 17.16 6.23 28.76
N ILE A 153 15.85 6.18 28.99
CA ILE A 153 14.91 5.46 28.11
C ILE A 153 14.68 6.26 26.83
N LEU A 154 14.53 7.58 26.98
CA LEU A 154 14.34 8.49 25.87
C LEU A 154 15.53 8.43 24.90
N ASP A 155 16.75 8.54 25.42
CA ASP A 155 17.98 8.50 24.65
C ASP A 155 18.19 7.12 23.98
N LYS A 156 17.89 6.03 24.69
CA LYS A 156 17.94 4.68 24.10
C LYS A 156 16.95 4.49 22.95
N ARG A 157 15.72 4.99 23.11
CA ARG A 157 14.72 4.94 22.03
C ARG A 157 15.15 5.83 20.86
N GLY A 158 15.70 7.00 21.14
CA GLY A 158 16.25 7.91 20.12
C GLY A 158 17.41 7.28 19.35
N LEU A 159 18.34 6.63 20.05
CA LEU A 159 19.46 5.93 19.43
C LEU A 159 18.99 4.80 18.50
N TRP A 160 18.06 3.96 18.96
CA TRP A 160 17.49 2.90 18.14
C TRP A 160 16.74 3.42 16.91
N ASN A 161 16.16 4.61 17.02
CA ASN A 161 15.35 5.23 15.97
C ASN A 161 16.13 6.21 15.09
N ALA A 162 17.39 6.53 15.44
CA ALA A 162 18.25 7.34 14.60
C ALA A 162 18.54 6.61 13.29
N THR A 163 18.56 7.35 12.18
CA THR A 163 19.10 6.85 10.93
C THR A 163 20.62 6.70 11.05
N ASP A 164 21.23 5.87 10.19
CA ASP A 164 22.68 5.70 10.22
C ASP A 164 23.43 7.01 9.98
N ASN A 165 22.87 7.93 9.20
CA ASN A 165 23.44 9.25 8.97
C ASN A 165 23.37 10.12 10.24
N GLU A 166 22.22 10.17 10.91
CA GLU A 166 22.07 10.93 12.17
C GLU A 166 23.01 10.41 13.25
N TYR A 167 23.23 9.08 13.30
CA TYR A 167 24.18 8.47 14.21
C TYR A 167 25.62 8.92 13.92
N LEU A 168 26.03 8.91 12.65
CA LEU A 168 27.36 9.34 12.23
C LEU A 168 27.57 10.86 12.46
N GLU A 169 26.56 11.67 12.13
CA GLU A 169 26.60 13.10 12.37
C GLU A 169 26.69 13.44 13.86
N ALA A 170 25.92 12.74 14.70
CA ALA A 170 25.98 12.89 16.14
C ALA A 170 27.35 12.54 16.72
N GLN A 171 27.98 11.47 16.22
CA GLN A 171 29.35 11.10 16.60
C GLN A 171 30.37 12.14 16.16
N MET A 172 30.25 12.67 14.93
CA MET A 172 31.18 13.68 14.41
C MET A 172 31.07 15.03 15.15
N GLN A 173 29.86 15.42 15.52
CA GLN A 173 29.60 16.72 16.15
C GLN A 173 29.68 16.68 17.68
N GLN A 174 29.79 15.49 18.27
CA GLN A 174 29.71 15.28 19.74
C GLN A 174 28.44 15.84 20.38
N VAL A 175 27.35 15.90 19.60
CA VAL A 175 26.06 16.45 20.03
C VAL A 175 25.12 15.31 20.41
N ASN A 176 24.38 15.47 21.50
CA ASN A 176 23.37 14.48 21.93
C ASN A 176 22.06 14.68 21.16
N THR A 177 22.03 14.31 19.87
CA THR A 177 20.82 14.34 19.03
C THR A 177 19.84 13.21 19.37
N PHE A 178 20.31 12.16 20.05
CA PHE A 178 19.46 10.99 20.39
C PHE A 178 18.29 11.33 21.30
N GLY A 179 18.50 12.27 22.23
CA GLY A 179 17.40 12.77 23.07
C GLY A 179 16.30 13.46 22.26
N GLN A 180 16.66 14.23 21.26
CA GLN A 180 15.70 14.89 20.36
C GLN A 180 14.91 13.86 19.53
N ASN A 181 15.57 12.85 18.99
CA ASN A 181 14.90 11.78 18.26
C ASN A 181 13.96 10.96 19.16
N GLY A 182 14.32 10.79 20.44
CA GLY A 182 13.43 10.18 21.43
C GLY A 182 12.19 11.03 21.74
N GLU A 183 12.35 12.35 21.83
CA GLU A 183 11.24 13.28 22.00
C GLU A 183 10.32 13.31 20.78
N LEU A 184 10.89 13.32 19.56
CA LEU A 184 10.11 13.21 18.32
C LEU A 184 9.33 11.91 18.25
N LEU A 185 9.92 10.80 18.69
CA LEU A 185 9.24 9.51 18.76
C LEU A 185 8.03 9.54 19.70
N LEU A 186 8.15 10.22 20.85
CA LEU A 186 7.02 10.42 21.77
C LEU A 186 5.94 11.31 21.17
N LYS A 187 6.33 12.43 20.53
CA LYS A 187 5.40 13.33 19.84
C LYS A 187 4.67 12.62 18.70
N ASN A 188 5.27 11.59 18.10
CA ASN A 188 4.72 10.76 17.04
C ASN A 188 4.29 9.37 17.55
N SER A 189 3.67 9.34 18.72
CA SER A 189 3.13 8.11 19.32
C SER A 189 1.66 7.92 18.99
N TYR A 190 1.32 6.72 18.51
CA TYR A 190 -0.01 6.37 18.05
C TYR A 190 -0.52 5.11 18.74
N ILE A 191 -1.83 5.03 18.87
CA ILE A 191 -2.57 3.83 19.27
C ILE A 191 -3.44 3.39 18.10
N VAL A 192 -3.28 2.16 17.67
CA VAL A 192 -4.16 1.54 16.68
C VAL A 192 -5.15 0.65 17.40
N VAL A 193 -6.41 1.00 17.32
CA VAL A 193 -7.50 0.20 17.89
C VAL A 193 -8.15 -0.60 16.79
N PHE A 194 -8.07 -1.92 16.89
CA PHE A 194 -8.74 -2.83 15.96
C PHE A 194 -10.11 -3.25 16.48
N ASP A 195 -11.10 -3.14 15.61
CA ASP A 195 -12.48 -3.55 15.84
C ASP A 195 -12.90 -4.58 14.79
N MET A 196 -12.94 -5.84 15.17
CA MET A 196 -13.49 -6.89 14.32
C MET A 196 -15.01 -6.95 14.48
N LYS A 197 -15.74 -6.87 13.37
CA LYS A 197 -17.19 -7.12 13.33
C LYS A 197 -17.48 -8.62 13.33
N ASN A 198 -18.75 -9.01 13.51
CA ASN A 198 -19.13 -10.42 13.46
C ASN A 198 -18.70 -11.05 12.14
N PRO A 199 -17.85 -12.06 12.14
CA PRO A 199 -17.48 -12.76 10.91
C PRO A 199 -18.67 -13.58 10.39
N ASN A 200 -18.86 -13.57 9.08
CA ASN A 200 -19.89 -14.36 8.42
C ASN A 200 -19.31 -15.65 7.86
N LYS A 201 -19.93 -16.77 8.20
CA LYS A 201 -19.62 -18.07 7.61
C LYS A 201 -20.65 -18.39 6.53
N ASN A 202 -20.22 -18.38 5.28
CA ASN A 202 -21.04 -18.76 4.14
C ASN A 202 -20.83 -20.25 3.84
N VAL A 203 -21.92 -20.96 3.56
CA VAL A 203 -21.90 -22.37 3.16
C VAL A 203 -22.28 -22.44 1.69
N VAL A 204 -21.36 -22.87 0.85
CA VAL A 204 -21.62 -23.12 -0.56
C VAL A 204 -21.88 -24.62 -0.73
N VAL A 205 -23.07 -24.95 -1.18
CA VAL A 205 -23.47 -26.33 -1.45
C VAL A 205 -23.46 -26.54 -2.95
N THR A 206 -22.55 -27.36 -3.43
CA THR A 206 -22.46 -27.74 -4.85
C THR A 206 -22.85 -29.20 -5.02
N LYS A 207 -23.56 -29.53 -6.09
CA LYS A 207 -23.82 -30.92 -6.48
C LYS A 207 -22.92 -31.26 -7.65
N ASP A 208 -22.24 -32.39 -7.55
CA ASP A 208 -21.48 -32.94 -8.68
C ASP A 208 -22.41 -33.55 -9.72
N LYS A 209 -21.87 -33.91 -10.87
CA LYS A 209 -22.63 -34.56 -11.96
C LYS A 209 -23.23 -35.92 -11.60
N TYR A 210 -22.88 -36.48 -10.46
CA TYR A 210 -23.41 -37.75 -9.94
C TYR A 210 -24.45 -37.53 -8.83
N GLY A 211 -24.79 -36.26 -8.53
CA GLY A 211 -25.76 -35.91 -7.49
C GLY A 211 -25.20 -35.88 -6.08
N ASN A 212 -23.89 -36.08 -5.89
CA ASN A 212 -23.26 -35.97 -4.59
C ASN A 212 -23.19 -34.50 -4.18
N THR A 213 -23.48 -34.23 -2.92
CA THR A 213 -23.48 -32.88 -2.38
C THR A 213 -22.14 -32.58 -1.71
N ASN A 214 -21.39 -31.64 -2.26
CA ASN A 214 -20.17 -31.08 -1.66
C ASN A 214 -20.51 -29.79 -0.94
N LYS A 215 -20.03 -29.64 0.29
CA LYS A 215 -20.14 -28.41 1.08
C LYS A 215 -18.76 -27.79 1.23
N SER A 216 -18.59 -26.59 0.73
CA SER A 216 -17.44 -25.73 1.02
C SER A 216 -17.87 -24.60 1.95
N TYR A 217 -16.92 -24.08 2.70
CA TYR A 217 -17.16 -23.00 3.65
C TYR A 217 -16.26 -21.84 3.29
N THR A 218 -16.79 -20.62 3.36
CA THR A 218 -16.00 -19.41 3.23
C THR A 218 -16.34 -18.48 4.40
N TRP A 219 -15.31 -17.81 4.93
CA TRP A 219 -15.46 -16.81 5.96
C TRP A 219 -15.28 -15.43 5.38
N SER A 220 -16.19 -14.52 5.71
CA SER A 220 -16.05 -13.09 5.42
C SER A 220 -15.81 -12.37 6.73
N ALA A 221 -14.66 -11.70 6.83
CA ALA A 221 -14.27 -10.91 7.99
C ALA A 221 -14.23 -9.41 7.64
N ASN A 222 -14.76 -8.59 8.55
CA ASN A 222 -14.69 -7.13 8.48
C ASN A 222 -13.91 -6.62 9.68
N VAL A 223 -12.86 -5.84 9.44
CA VAL A 223 -12.06 -5.21 10.48
C VAL A 223 -11.91 -3.73 10.21
N PHE A 224 -12.06 -2.94 11.25
CA PHE A 224 -11.79 -1.51 11.26
C PHE A 224 -10.56 -1.24 12.12
N ALA A 225 -9.72 -0.33 11.66
CA ALA A 225 -8.60 0.19 12.42
C ALA A 225 -8.81 1.70 12.63
N TYR A 226 -8.83 2.11 13.88
CA TYR A 226 -8.91 3.49 14.31
C TYR A 226 -7.56 3.90 14.88
N VAL A 227 -6.99 4.98 14.39
CA VAL A 227 -5.70 5.48 14.86
C VAL A 227 -5.91 6.71 15.70
N PHE A 228 -5.39 6.68 16.91
CA PHE A 228 -5.40 7.79 17.85
C PHE A 228 -3.98 8.25 18.15
N ALA A 229 -3.81 9.55 18.38
CA ALA A 229 -2.56 10.15 18.82
C ALA A 229 -2.79 10.90 20.14
N ILE A 230 -1.71 11.28 20.81
CA ILE A 230 -1.77 12.19 21.94
C ILE A 230 -2.18 13.56 21.43
N ALA A 231 -3.29 14.08 21.94
CA ALA A 231 -3.73 15.44 21.63
C ALA A 231 -2.71 16.46 22.15
N ASN A 232 -2.32 17.43 21.30
CA ASN A 232 -1.32 18.44 21.62
C ASN A 232 -0.02 17.85 22.19
N ALA A 233 0.46 16.73 21.60
CA ALA A 233 1.62 15.98 22.12
C ALA A 233 2.85 16.85 22.38
N GLU A 234 3.11 17.83 21.53
CA GLU A 234 4.24 18.74 21.67
C GLU A 234 4.14 19.59 22.95
N GLU A 235 2.98 20.19 23.20
CA GLU A 235 2.74 21.00 24.38
C GLU A 235 2.84 20.17 25.65
N VAL A 236 2.23 18.98 25.66
CA VAL A 236 2.27 18.05 26.80
C VAL A 236 3.70 17.62 27.14
N ILE A 237 4.50 17.26 26.13
CA ILE A 237 5.87 16.79 26.34
C ILE A 237 6.76 17.96 26.79
N ASN A 238 6.62 19.14 26.19
CA ASN A 238 7.37 20.32 26.59
C ASN A 238 7.02 20.75 28.03
N ASP A 239 5.75 20.70 28.42
CA ASP A 239 5.32 20.99 29.80
C ASP A 239 5.95 20.02 30.82
N ILE A 240 6.04 18.72 30.48
CA ILE A 240 6.75 17.76 31.33
C ILE A 240 8.22 18.11 31.47
N LEU A 241 8.90 18.43 30.35
CA LEU A 241 10.33 18.71 30.34
C LEU A 241 10.67 20.02 31.05
N GLU A 242 9.84 21.05 30.92
CA GLU A 242 10.08 22.37 31.50
C GLU A 242 9.62 22.48 32.95
N ASN A 243 8.42 22.00 33.27
CA ASN A 243 7.76 22.29 34.53
C ASN A 243 7.68 21.10 35.50
N MET A 244 7.70 19.85 34.98
CA MET A 244 7.51 18.65 35.80
C MET A 244 8.78 17.80 35.95
N TRP A 245 9.87 18.14 35.25
CA TRP A 245 11.11 17.39 35.30
C TRP A 245 11.76 17.48 36.69
N ILE A 246 11.97 16.31 37.33
CA ILE A 246 12.52 16.19 38.69
C ILE A 246 14.04 16.00 38.61
N TYR A 247 14.81 17.00 39.07
CA TYR A 247 16.26 16.95 39.10
C TYR A 247 16.79 16.44 40.45
N ASN A 248 18.01 15.93 40.45
CA ASN A 248 18.69 15.61 41.72
C ASN A 248 18.88 16.82 42.64
N SER A 249 19.11 17.99 42.05
CA SER A 249 19.31 19.27 42.76
C SER A 249 18.04 19.85 43.37
N ASP A 250 16.86 19.38 43.01
CA ASP A 250 15.59 19.87 43.57
C ASP A 250 15.50 19.51 45.05
N ASP A 251 15.00 20.42 45.87
CA ASP A 251 14.68 20.12 47.28
C ASP A 251 13.47 19.15 47.39
N ALA A 252 13.24 18.66 48.58
CA ALA A 252 12.18 17.67 48.82
C ALA A 252 10.77 18.19 48.55
N ALA A 253 10.51 19.46 48.79
CA ALA A 253 9.20 20.09 48.55
C ALA A 253 8.97 20.27 47.05
N THR A 254 9.98 20.75 46.33
CA THR A 254 9.96 20.89 44.86
C THR A 254 9.80 19.55 44.18
N LYS A 255 10.53 18.48 44.60
CA LYS A 255 10.36 17.13 44.10
C LYS A 255 8.95 16.62 44.30
N ALA A 256 8.36 16.85 45.49
CA ALA A 256 7.00 16.43 45.77
C ALA A 256 5.96 17.15 44.91
N ALA A 257 6.11 18.49 44.76
CA ALA A 257 5.21 19.30 43.93
C ALA A 257 5.25 18.89 42.44
N LYS A 258 6.44 18.71 41.87
CA LYS A 258 6.61 18.25 40.48
C LYS A 258 6.06 16.86 40.26
N ARG A 259 6.28 15.95 41.22
CA ARG A 259 5.72 14.60 41.16
C ARG A 259 4.21 14.60 41.21
N GLN A 260 3.62 15.45 42.07
CA GLN A 260 2.18 15.62 42.14
C GLN A 260 1.63 16.14 40.81
N ALA A 261 2.23 17.21 40.27
CA ALA A 261 1.85 17.75 38.97
C ALA A 261 1.88 16.69 37.85
N TYR A 262 2.96 15.89 37.77
CA TYR A 262 3.07 14.80 36.81
C TYR A 262 2.03 13.70 37.02
N ASN A 263 1.73 13.33 38.29
CA ASN A 263 0.73 12.31 38.61
C ASN A 263 -0.68 12.77 38.23
N ASP A 264 -0.97 14.06 38.42
CA ASP A 264 -2.28 14.66 38.11
C ASP A 264 -2.45 14.99 36.63
N LEU A 265 -1.38 14.86 35.84
CA LEU A 265 -1.40 15.13 34.40
C LEU A 265 -2.38 14.19 33.69
N LYS A 266 -3.33 14.78 33.00
CA LYS A 266 -4.24 14.08 32.09
C LYS A 266 -3.75 14.26 30.66
N VAL A 267 -3.62 13.14 29.96
CA VAL A 267 -3.16 13.12 28.57
C VAL A 267 -4.29 12.61 27.71
N GLU A 268 -4.92 13.51 27.01
CA GLU A 268 -6.04 13.19 26.14
C GLU A 268 -5.55 12.62 24.81
N MET A 269 -6.38 11.75 24.21
CA MET A 269 -6.15 11.19 22.89
C MET A 269 -7.11 11.83 21.89
N GLU A 270 -6.69 11.91 20.63
CA GLU A 270 -7.52 12.37 19.53
C GLU A 270 -7.51 11.39 18.35
N LEU A 271 -8.60 11.34 17.56
CA LEU A 271 -8.67 10.50 16.38
C LEU A 271 -7.88 11.13 15.22
N VAL A 272 -6.95 10.37 14.65
CA VAL A 272 -6.17 10.75 13.45
C VAL A 272 -6.87 10.28 12.18
N THR A 273 -7.23 9.02 12.11
CA THR A 273 -7.90 8.42 10.94
C THR A 273 -8.58 7.10 11.30
N ALA A 274 -9.46 6.66 10.41
CA ALA A 274 -10.05 5.33 10.46
C ALA A 274 -10.03 4.69 9.07
N VAL A 275 -9.75 3.40 9.01
CA VAL A 275 -9.83 2.59 7.79
C VAL A 275 -10.54 1.28 8.08
N GLY A 276 -11.18 0.71 7.07
CA GLY A 276 -11.85 -0.57 7.22
C GLY A 276 -11.62 -1.46 6.01
N LEU A 277 -11.62 -2.77 6.24
CA LEU A 277 -11.45 -3.79 5.21
C LEU A 277 -12.37 -4.98 5.43
N ASN A 278 -12.77 -5.58 4.30
CA ASN A 278 -13.42 -6.87 4.26
C ASN A 278 -12.61 -7.83 3.39
N LYS A 279 -12.44 -9.04 3.88
CA LYS A 279 -11.84 -10.15 3.10
C LYS A 279 -12.66 -11.40 3.29
N THR A 280 -12.60 -12.26 2.28
CA THR A 280 -13.24 -13.58 2.29
C THR A 280 -12.19 -14.63 1.99
N ASP A 281 -12.12 -15.65 2.84
CA ASP A 281 -11.23 -16.81 2.69
C ASP A 281 -11.92 -18.07 3.21
N ASP A 282 -11.39 -19.24 2.89
CA ASP A 282 -11.86 -20.53 3.40
C ASP A 282 -11.55 -20.68 4.91
N HIS A 283 -10.55 -19.91 5.40
CA HIS A 283 -10.10 -19.87 6.78
C HIS A 283 -10.21 -18.46 7.36
N LEU A 284 -10.80 -18.33 8.55
CA LEU A 284 -11.01 -17.03 9.19
C LEU A 284 -9.70 -16.36 9.62
N ASP A 285 -8.75 -17.11 10.12
CA ASP A 285 -7.41 -16.66 10.52
C ASP A 285 -6.64 -16.07 9.34
N ILE A 286 -6.63 -16.77 8.19
CA ILE A 286 -5.98 -16.30 6.95
C ILE A 286 -6.65 -15.01 6.44
N ALA A 287 -7.99 -14.96 6.46
CA ALA A 287 -8.72 -13.75 6.09
C ALA A 287 -8.30 -12.56 6.96
N LEU A 288 -8.17 -12.77 8.27
CA LEU A 288 -7.79 -11.73 9.23
C LEU A 288 -6.32 -11.31 9.08
N GLU A 289 -5.37 -12.24 8.95
CA GLU A 289 -3.96 -11.92 8.71
C GLU A 289 -3.80 -11.06 7.46
N THR A 290 -4.47 -11.43 6.36
CA THR A 290 -4.45 -10.64 5.12
C THR A 290 -5.06 -9.25 5.33
N ILE A 291 -6.11 -9.13 6.15
CA ILE A 291 -6.71 -7.84 6.49
C ILE A 291 -5.72 -6.96 7.24
N TYR A 292 -4.96 -7.50 8.20
CA TYR A 292 -4.00 -6.70 8.98
C TYR A 292 -2.92 -6.09 8.11
N ASP A 293 -2.31 -6.89 7.25
CA ASP A 293 -1.28 -6.40 6.33
C ASP A 293 -1.82 -5.29 5.43
N ASP A 294 -3.02 -5.49 4.89
CA ASP A 294 -3.66 -4.51 4.02
C ASP A 294 -4.10 -3.25 4.79
N LEU A 295 -4.57 -3.38 6.05
CA LEU A 295 -4.94 -2.25 6.90
C LEU A 295 -3.72 -1.40 7.24
N LEU A 296 -2.59 -2.01 7.62
CA LEU A 296 -1.35 -1.26 7.88
C LEU A 296 -0.89 -0.50 6.64
N ASN A 297 -0.87 -1.15 5.48
CA ASN A 297 -0.50 -0.51 4.23
C ASN A 297 -1.41 0.70 3.92
N ARG A 298 -2.70 0.62 4.23
CA ARG A 298 -3.65 1.73 4.05
C ARG A 298 -3.48 2.84 5.07
N LEU A 299 -3.20 2.49 6.33
CA LEU A 299 -2.88 3.47 7.36
C LEU A 299 -1.62 4.26 6.99
N GLU A 300 -0.59 3.58 6.50
CA GLU A 300 0.62 4.23 5.98
C GLU A 300 0.33 5.22 4.84
N GLN A 301 -0.65 4.92 4.00
CA GLN A 301 -1.05 5.81 2.90
C GLN A 301 -1.87 7.02 3.39
N ASN A 302 -2.66 6.85 4.46
CA ASN A 302 -3.56 7.88 4.98
C ASN A 302 -2.90 8.81 6.01
N ILE A 303 -1.85 8.34 6.70
CA ILE A 303 -1.12 9.13 7.70
C ILE A 303 0.19 9.60 7.07
N GLU A 304 0.27 10.88 6.76
CA GLU A 304 1.43 11.45 6.06
C GLU A 304 2.74 11.23 6.82
N LYS A 305 2.73 11.37 8.15
CA LYS A 305 3.87 11.13 9.03
C LYS A 305 4.36 9.67 9.02
N TRP A 306 3.55 8.72 8.55
CA TRP A 306 3.94 7.31 8.41
C TRP A 306 4.60 7.01 7.06
N GLN A 307 4.56 7.95 6.11
CA GLN A 307 5.19 7.77 4.81
C GLN A 307 6.69 8.01 4.91
N VAL A 308 7.46 7.06 4.41
CA VAL A 308 8.93 7.14 4.44
C VAL A 308 9.43 8.22 3.50
N THR A 309 10.23 9.14 4.02
CA THR A 309 10.89 10.21 3.28
C THR A 309 12.37 10.19 3.61
N PHE A 310 13.25 10.30 2.62
CA PHE A 310 14.70 10.31 2.80
C PHE A 310 15.41 11.02 1.66
N ASP A 311 16.65 11.44 1.92
CA ASP A 311 17.49 12.12 0.96
C ASP A 311 18.21 11.14 0.03
N CYS A 312 18.42 11.55 -1.22
CA CYS A 312 19.27 10.82 -2.14
C CYS A 312 20.74 11.05 -1.81
N GLN A 313 21.51 9.98 -1.54
CA GLN A 313 22.96 10.09 -1.35
C GLN A 313 23.71 10.17 -2.66
N THR A 314 23.40 9.27 -3.57
CA THR A 314 23.91 9.30 -4.94
C THR A 314 22.75 9.24 -5.92
N VAL A 315 22.97 9.76 -7.13
CA VAL A 315 21.96 9.72 -8.20
C VAL A 315 22.49 9.07 -9.48
N ARG A 316 23.76 8.65 -9.49
CA ARG A 316 24.42 7.99 -10.61
C ARG A 316 25.49 7.02 -10.13
N PRO A 317 25.65 5.82 -10.73
CA PRO A 317 24.86 5.27 -11.85
C PRO A 317 23.45 4.85 -11.44
N LEU A 318 23.19 4.60 -10.15
CA LEU A 318 21.90 4.32 -9.52
C LEU A 318 21.64 5.34 -8.42
N ILE A 319 20.40 5.54 -8.07
CA ILE A 319 20.04 6.31 -6.88
C ILE A 319 20.30 5.43 -5.67
N THR A 320 20.92 5.99 -4.63
CA THR A 320 21.14 5.32 -3.36
C THR A 320 20.63 6.16 -2.20
N ALA A 321 20.26 5.49 -1.12
CA ALA A 321 19.94 6.13 0.15
C ALA A 321 20.38 5.23 1.31
N ASN A 322 20.74 5.85 2.44
CA ASN A 322 21.04 5.19 3.70
C ASN A 322 19.75 4.94 4.49
N ALA A 323 18.91 4.10 3.94
CA ALA A 323 17.65 3.68 4.54
C ALA A 323 17.37 2.25 4.06
N GLY A 324 16.71 1.43 4.85
CA GLY A 324 16.53 0.03 4.53
C GLY A 324 15.24 -0.57 5.12
N ILE A 325 15.33 -1.83 5.53
CA ILE A 325 14.20 -2.54 6.14
C ILE A 325 13.74 -1.86 7.43
N LYS A 326 14.68 -1.29 8.19
CA LYS A 326 14.42 -0.58 9.45
C LYS A 326 13.49 0.62 9.24
N GLU A 327 13.59 1.31 8.11
CA GLU A 327 12.70 2.40 7.70
C GLU A 327 11.45 1.90 6.96
N GLY A 328 11.29 0.59 6.79
CA GLY A 328 10.15 -0.03 6.12
C GLY A 328 10.22 -0.03 4.60
N ILE A 329 11.41 0.13 4.03
CA ILE A 329 11.59 0.02 2.57
C ILE A 329 11.39 -1.44 2.14
N LYS A 330 10.61 -1.65 1.11
CA LYS A 330 10.34 -2.97 0.51
C LYS A 330 10.80 -2.99 -0.95
N ASN A 331 11.27 -4.15 -1.43
CA ASN A 331 11.61 -4.33 -2.84
C ASN A 331 10.41 -3.96 -3.74
N ALA A 332 10.70 -3.41 -4.90
CA ALA A 332 9.75 -2.93 -5.90
C ALA A 332 8.85 -1.76 -5.46
N GLN A 333 8.91 -1.30 -4.22
CA GLN A 333 8.14 -0.16 -3.74
C GLN A 333 8.51 1.12 -4.52
N ARG A 334 7.49 1.93 -4.85
CA ARG A 334 7.64 3.15 -5.63
C ARG A 334 7.84 4.37 -4.72
N TYR A 335 8.76 5.23 -5.14
CA TYR A 335 9.07 6.51 -4.51
C TYR A 335 8.96 7.63 -5.53
N ALA A 336 8.33 8.72 -5.17
CA ALA A 336 8.35 9.96 -5.95
C ALA A 336 9.62 10.75 -5.60
N ILE A 337 10.31 11.25 -6.61
CA ILE A 337 11.53 12.04 -6.48
C ILE A 337 11.15 13.50 -6.55
N TYR A 338 11.48 14.27 -5.54
CA TYR A 338 11.21 15.70 -5.46
C TYR A 338 12.51 16.51 -5.40
N LYS A 339 12.44 17.72 -5.93
CA LYS A 339 13.46 18.75 -5.78
C LYS A 339 12.83 19.96 -5.09
N GLN A 340 13.53 20.51 -4.14
CA GLN A 340 13.17 21.79 -3.53
C GLN A 340 13.43 22.91 -4.53
N VAL A 341 12.45 23.75 -4.76
CA VAL A 341 12.51 24.89 -5.67
C VAL A 341 11.89 26.10 -4.94
N TYR A 342 12.67 27.17 -4.80
CA TYR A 342 12.14 28.40 -4.25
C TYR A 342 11.24 29.08 -5.29
N ASP A 343 9.97 29.25 -4.95
CA ASP A 343 9.03 30.03 -5.76
C ASP A 343 9.06 31.48 -5.29
N LYS A 344 9.49 32.36 -6.20
CA LYS A 344 9.57 33.82 -5.95
C LYS A 344 8.20 34.49 -5.79
N LYS A 345 7.12 33.85 -6.24
CA LYS A 345 5.77 34.44 -6.17
C LYS A 345 5.11 34.20 -4.82
N SER A 346 5.28 33.00 -4.28
CA SER A 346 4.76 32.61 -2.95
C SER A 346 5.75 32.88 -1.82
N GLU A 347 7.01 33.26 -2.16
CA GLU A 347 8.13 33.41 -1.22
C GLU A 347 8.35 32.17 -0.34
N SER A 348 8.01 30.99 -0.88
CA SER A 348 8.08 29.72 -0.18
C SER A 348 8.92 28.68 -0.94
N VAL A 349 9.38 27.64 -0.24
CA VAL A 349 10.05 26.49 -0.85
C VAL A 349 8.99 25.47 -1.26
N GLU A 350 8.92 25.17 -2.54
CA GLU A 350 8.00 24.17 -3.08
C GLU A 350 8.73 22.90 -3.46
N LEU A 351 8.06 21.74 -3.26
CA LEU A 351 8.55 20.45 -3.75
C LEU A 351 8.05 20.18 -5.16
N LYS A 352 8.96 20.19 -6.13
CA LYS A 352 8.66 19.89 -7.51
C LYS A 352 9.05 18.46 -7.84
N ARG A 353 8.05 17.63 -8.20
CA ARG A 353 8.29 16.24 -8.59
C ARG A 353 9.14 16.16 -9.86
N GLN A 354 10.24 15.37 -9.79
CA GLN A 354 11.20 15.16 -10.87
C GLN A 354 11.01 13.80 -11.57
N GLY A 355 10.28 12.89 -10.97
CA GLY A 355 10.03 11.55 -11.48
C GLY A 355 9.70 10.54 -10.40
N TYR A 356 9.91 9.27 -10.74
CA TYR A 356 9.73 8.16 -9.81
C TYR A 356 10.91 7.19 -9.87
N ALA A 357 11.19 6.54 -8.75
CA ALA A 357 12.12 5.43 -8.64
C ALA A 357 11.47 4.24 -7.91
N ARG A 358 12.03 3.05 -8.07
CA ARG A 358 11.65 1.85 -7.32
C ARG A 358 12.87 1.30 -6.59
N ALA A 359 12.65 0.86 -5.36
CA ALA A 359 13.67 0.14 -4.59
C ALA A 359 13.96 -1.22 -5.26
N THR A 360 15.24 -1.53 -5.46
CA THR A 360 15.67 -2.75 -6.16
C THR A 360 16.43 -3.73 -5.27
N VAL A 361 17.36 -3.22 -4.49
CA VAL A 361 18.06 -3.98 -3.46
C VAL A 361 17.91 -3.19 -2.18
N VAL A 362 17.21 -3.77 -1.22
CA VAL A 362 16.94 -3.12 0.06
C VAL A 362 18.00 -3.55 1.07
N ALA A 363 18.56 -2.59 1.76
CA ALA A 363 19.51 -2.81 2.85
C ALA A 363 18.85 -3.53 4.03
N ASP A 364 19.48 -4.58 4.57
CA ASP A 364 19.03 -5.26 5.80
C ASP A 364 19.68 -4.60 7.03
N ASN A 365 19.42 -3.30 7.20
CA ASN A 365 19.99 -2.51 8.29
C ASN A 365 19.37 -2.81 9.67
N ALA A 366 18.33 -3.65 9.75
CA ALA A 366 17.78 -4.13 11.01
C ALA A 366 18.75 -5.06 11.77
N LYS A 367 19.72 -5.67 11.07
CA LYS A 367 20.73 -6.59 11.64
C LYS A 367 22.12 -5.99 11.74
N VAL A 368 22.31 -4.80 11.20
CA VAL A 368 23.61 -4.11 11.16
C VAL A 368 23.81 -3.36 12.48
N ALA A 369 25.05 -3.33 12.98
CA ALA A 369 25.39 -2.55 14.16
C ALA A 369 25.20 -1.06 13.90
N ASP A 370 24.87 -0.31 14.94
CA ASP A 370 24.66 1.14 14.85
C ASP A 370 25.91 1.83 14.23
N GLY A 371 25.67 2.61 13.18
CA GLY A 371 26.73 3.33 12.45
C GLY A 371 27.40 2.58 11.31
N GLU A 372 26.97 1.36 11.00
CA GLU A 372 27.34 0.68 9.76
C GLU A 372 26.38 1.07 8.65
N ASN A 373 26.94 1.60 7.56
CA ASN A 373 26.14 2.03 6.40
C ASN A 373 25.80 0.84 5.51
N ASP A 374 24.57 0.41 5.55
CA ASP A 374 24.03 -0.43 4.48
C ASP A 374 23.16 0.42 3.54
N THR A 375 23.31 0.22 2.26
CA THR A 375 22.78 1.12 1.23
C THR A 375 21.69 0.46 0.42
N THR A 376 20.51 1.07 0.39
CA THR A 376 19.43 0.68 -0.53
C THR A 376 19.66 1.30 -1.90
N TYR A 377 19.46 0.49 -2.94
CA TYR A 377 19.57 0.90 -4.33
C TYR A 377 18.20 1.10 -4.95
N PHE A 378 18.06 2.18 -5.72
CA PHE A 378 16.84 2.52 -6.43
C PHE A 378 17.11 2.66 -7.92
N TYR A 379 16.20 2.14 -8.71
CA TYR A 379 16.21 2.34 -10.15
C TYR A 379 15.17 3.39 -10.54
N ARG A 380 15.60 4.44 -11.23
CA ARG A 380 14.72 5.48 -11.73
C ARG A 380 13.85 4.96 -12.86
N ILE A 381 12.54 5.02 -12.69
CA ILE A 381 11.58 4.47 -13.66
C ILE A 381 10.97 5.54 -14.57
N SER A 382 10.99 6.82 -14.16
CA SER A 382 10.44 7.92 -14.97
C SER A 382 11.10 9.26 -14.67
N GLY A 383 10.80 10.26 -15.52
CA GLY A 383 11.31 11.61 -15.43
C GLY A 383 12.54 11.83 -16.29
N MET A 384 12.67 13.03 -16.86
CA MET A 384 13.77 13.38 -17.78
C MET A 384 14.76 14.40 -17.20
N SER A 385 14.42 15.04 -16.07
CA SER A 385 15.30 16.01 -15.41
C SER A 385 16.61 15.37 -14.95
N ILE A 386 17.67 16.16 -14.95
CA ILE A 386 18.96 15.73 -14.38
C ILE A 386 18.85 15.85 -12.86
N LEU A 387 19.12 14.76 -12.15
CA LEU A 387 19.22 14.74 -10.71
C LEU A 387 20.63 15.17 -10.28
N ASN A 388 20.73 15.90 -9.19
CA ASN A 388 21.98 16.48 -8.68
C ASN A 388 22.38 15.99 -7.25
N GLY A 389 21.56 15.14 -6.63
CA GLY A 389 21.84 14.59 -5.30
C GLY A 389 21.28 15.41 -4.13
N THR A 390 20.47 16.44 -4.44
CA THR A 390 19.72 17.22 -3.42
C THR A 390 18.23 16.90 -3.46
N GLU A 391 17.90 15.80 -4.11
CA GLU A 391 16.51 15.35 -4.24
C GLU A 391 16.09 14.55 -3.01
N ILE A 392 14.83 14.70 -2.67
CA ILE A 392 14.15 13.97 -1.62
C ILE A 392 13.28 12.89 -2.27
N MET A 393 13.35 11.68 -1.74
CA MET A 393 12.45 10.60 -2.13
C MET A 393 11.38 10.40 -1.07
N LYS A 394 10.11 10.44 -1.50
CA LYS A 394 8.96 10.15 -0.65
C LYS A 394 8.23 8.92 -1.16
N GLN A 395 7.85 8.02 -0.25
CA GLN A 395 7.03 6.85 -0.57
C GLN A 395 5.77 7.28 -1.32
N SER A 396 5.45 6.56 -2.38
CA SER A 396 4.28 6.83 -3.22
C SER A 396 3.33 5.64 -3.18
N ASN A 397 2.03 5.92 -3.15
CA ASN A 397 1.02 4.88 -3.29
C ASN A 397 1.26 4.07 -4.55
N ASP A 398 1.33 2.76 -4.40
CA ASP A 398 1.70 1.86 -5.47
C ASP A 398 1.04 0.50 -5.30
N LEU A 399 0.15 0.17 -6.22
CA LEU A 399 -0.50 -1.14 -6.27
C LEU A 399 0.33 -2.16 -7.04
N ARG A 400 1.43 -1.75 -7.66
CA ARG A 400 2.24 -2.55 -8.60
C ARG A 400 1.44 -3.06 -9.80
N LEU A 401 0.27 -2.47 -10.04
CA LEU A 401 -0.64 -2.81 -11.13
C LEU A 401 -0.50 -1.82 -12.28
N GLY A 402 -0.52 -2.32 -13.49
CA GLY A 402 -0.70 -1.54 -14.69
C GLY A 402 -1.94 -2.04 -15.43
N PHE A 403 -2.89 -1.16 -15.70
CA PHE A 403 -3.98 -1.46 -16.63
C PHE A 403 -3.58 -1.02 -18.03
N HIS A 404 -3.80 -1.87 -19.00
CA HIS A 404 -3.52 -1.52 -20.39
C HIS A 404 -4.71 -1.82 -21.30
N ALA A 405 -4.83 -1.02 -22.33
CA ALA A 405 -5.67 -1.28 -23.48
C ALA A 405 -4.82 -1.23 -24.75
N ASN A 406 -5.06 -2.15 -25.65
CA ASN A 406 -4.27 -2.36 -26.84
C ASN A 406 -5.17 -2.63 -28.05
N PHE A 407 -4.79 -2.05 -29.17
CA PHE A 407 -5.39 -2.35 -30.46
C PHE A 407 -4.37 -3.13 -31.29
N ASN A 408 -4.71 -4.35 -31.67
CA ASN A 408 -3.86 -5.18 -32.50
C ASN A 408 -4.35 -5.18 -33.94
N LEU A 409 -3.41 -5.05 -34.85
CA LEU A 409 -3.55 -5.28 -36.27
C LEU A 409 -2.86 -6.61 -36.56
N SER A 410 -3.64 -7.65 -36.69
CA SER A 410 -3.21 -8.94 -37.24
C SER A 410 -4.07 -9.24 -38.45
N ALA A 411 -4.31 -10.52 -38.75
CA ALA A 411 -5.32 -10.87 -39.76
C ALA A 411 -6.73 -10.35 -39.40
N PHE A 412 -6.97 -10.06 -38.11
CA PHE A 412 -8.19 -9.44 -37.59
C PHE A 412 -7.85 -8.35 -36.59
N SER A 413 -8.70 -7.35 -36.51
CA SER A 413 -8.57 -6.24 -35.57
C SER A 413 -9.11 -6.64 -34.20
N THR A 414 -8.24 -6.67 -33.19
CA THR A 414 -8.65 -6.99 -31.81
C THR A 414 -8.41 -5.80 -30.90
N VAL A 415 -9.29 -5.67 -29.91
CA VAL A 415 -9.08 -4.78 -28.75
C VAL A 415 -8.81 -5.66 -27.54
N ASP A 416 -7.66 -5.48 -26.92
CA ASP A 416 -7.28 -6.22 -25.72
C ASP A 416 -7.24 -5.26 -24.53
N PHE A 417 -7.75 -5.74 -23.40
CA PHE A 417 -7.62 -5.12 -22.10
C PHE A 417 -6.84 -6.05 -21.19
N GLY A 418 -5.99 -5.50 -20.35
CA GLY A 418 -5.23 -6.36 -19.47
C GLY A 418 -4.68 -5.69 -18.24
N ILE A 419 -4.14 -6.53 -17.38
CA ILE A 419 -3.51 -6.16 -16.13
C ILE A 419 -2.10 -6.72 -16.11
N ASP A 420 -1.14 -5.85 -15.82
CA ASP A 420 0.25 -6.22 -15.54
C ASP A 420 0.49 -6.06 -14.03
N TYR A 421 0.94 -7.10 -13.37
CA TYR A 421 1.35 -7.04 -11.96
C TYR A 421 2.87 -7.12 -11.85
N LEU A 422 3.50 -6.08 -11.30
CA LEU A 422 4.93 -6.06 -11.02
C LEU A 422 5.26 -6.92 -9.78
N ALA A 423 5.73 -8.14 -10.02
CA ALA A 423 6.08 -9.08 -8.96
C ALA A 423 7.41 -8.74 -8.30
N ASN A 424 8.43 -8.35 -9.08
CA ASN A 424 9.79 -8.08 -8.57
C ASN A 424 10.54 -7.11 -9.48
N ILE A 425 11.59 -6.47 -8.94
CA ILE A 425 12.56 -5.67 -9.69
C ILE A 425 13.97 -5.96 -9.19
N GLN A 426 14.89 -6.25 -10.11
CA GLN A 426 16.29 -6.51 -9.81
C GLN A 426 17.12 -5.22 -9.81
N LYS A 427 18.34 -5.27 -9.23
CA LYS A 427 19.24 -4.12 -9.05
C LYS A 427 19.44 -3.27 -10.32
N ARG A 428 19.48 -3.89 -11.49
CA ARG A 428 19.67 -3.20 -12.79
C ARG A 428 18.38 -2.72 -13.42
N GLY A 429 17.25 -2.72 -12.70
CA GLY A 429 15.96 -2.29 -13.21
C GLY A 429 15.26 -3.32 -14.09
N ILE A 430 15.65 -4.59 -14.01
CA ILE A 430 14.93 -5.69 -14.68
C ILE A 430 13.66 -5.96 -13.88
N CYS A 431 12.51 -5.73 -14.51
CA CYS A 431 11.20 -5.92 -13.91
C CYS A 431 10.60 -7.26 -14.31
N HIS A 432 9.91 -7.91 -13.39
CA HIS A 432 9.22 -9.19 -13.60
C HIS A 432 7.73 -8.95 -13.43
N TYR A 433 6.95 -9.17 -14.48
CA TYR A 433 5.51 -8.96 -14.48
C TYR A 433 4.75 -10.24 -14.72
N ALA A 434 3.66 -10.43 -14.00
CA ALA A 434 2.60 -11.34 -14.37
C ALA A 434 1.57 -10.61 -15.23
N LEU A 435 1.05 -11.28 -16.24
CA LEU A 435 0.10 -10.73 -17.21
C LEU A 435 -1.23 -11.45 -17.15
N LEU A 436 -2.30 -10.69 -17.25
CA LEU A 436 -3.65 -11.17 -17.53
C LEU A 436 -4.26 -10.28 -18.60
N ASN A 437 -4.68 -10.86 -19.73
CA ASN A 437 -5.33 -10.11 -20.80
C ASN A 437 -6.67 -10.73 -21.16
N VAL A 438 -7.58 -9.87 -21.61
CA VAL A 438 -8.86 -10.24 -22.21
C VAL A 438 -8.95 -9.50 -23.54
N GLY A 439 -9.02 -10.25 -24.63
CA GLY A 439 -9.09 -9.71 -25.98
C GLY A 439 -10.46 -9.94 -26.59
N TYR A 440 -10.88 -9.01 -27.42
CA TYR A 440 -12.14 -9.01 -28.12
C TYR A 440 -11.92 -8.78 -29.62
N ASP A 441 -12.57 -9.60 -30.46
CA ASP A 441 -12.46 -9.50 -31.90
C ASP A 441 -13.56 -8.61 -32.49
N LEU A 442 -13.14 -7.54 -33.13
CA LEU A 442 -14.07 -6.57 -33.73
C LEU A 442 -14.55 -7.00 -35.13
N ASP A 443 -13.71 -7.73 -35.87
CA ASP A 443 -14.06 -8.11 -37.26
C ASP A 443 -15.06 -9.26 -37.25
N MET A 444 -14.92 -10.21 -36.32
CA MET A 444 -15.84 -11.34 -36.22
C MET A 444 -17.22 -10.91 -35.75
N LEU A 445 -17.30 -9.94 -34.83
CA LEU A 445 -18.57 -9.36 -34.41
C LEU A 445 -19.33 -8.74 -35.59
N ASN A 446 -18.60 -8.04 -36.47
CA ASN A 446 -19.23 -7.34 -37.60
C ASN A 446 -19.58 -8.28 -38.77
N LEU A 447 -18.77 -9.32 -38.99
CA LEU A 447 -18.90 -10.19 -40.16
C LEU A 447 -19.83 -11.38 -39.93
N TYR A 448 -19.88 -11.92 -38.72
CA TYR A 448 -20.53 -13.20 -38.41
C TYR A 448 -21.51 -13.16 -37.24
N ASP A 449 -21.76 -12.03 -36.66
CA ASP A 449 -22.53 -11.88 -35.42
C ASP A 449 -22.07 -12.88 -34.32
N ALA A 450 -20.77 -13.06 -34.27
CA ALA A 450 -20.10 -13.97 -33.35
C ALA A 450 -19.14 -13.24 -32.42
N THR A 451 -19.20 -13.55 -31.13
CA THR A 451 -18.31 -13.01 -30.13
C THR A 451 -17.14 -13.96 -29.89
N PHE A 452 -15.93 -13.43 -30.07
CA PHE A 452 -14.69 -14.14 -29.77
C PHE A 452 -14.01 -13.46 -28.59
N LEU A 453 -13.91 -14.21 -27.49
CA LEU A 453 -13.26 -13.78 -26.27
C LEU A 453 -11.93 -14.53 -26.12
N ASN A 454 -10.82 -13.80 -26.18
CA ASN A 454 -9.48 -14.32 -25.88
C ASN A 454 -9.13 -14.00 -24.43
N ILE A 455 -8.82 -15.01 -23.63
CA ILE A 455 -8.29 -14.83 -22.27
C ILE A 455 -6.87 -15.37 -22.26
N SER A 456 -5.90 -14.56 -21.84
CA SER A 456 -4.51 -14.99 -21.77
C SER A 456 -3.86 -14.64 -20.44
N ILE A 457 -3.02 -15.56 -19.96
CA ILE A 457 -2.17 -15.37 -18.79
C ILE A 457 -0.72 -15.59 -19.18
N GLY A 458 0.19 -14.88 -18.53
CA GLY A 458 1.59 -15.03 -18.88
C GLY A 458 2.56 -14.25 -18.03
N TYR A 459 3.76 -14.17 -18.57
CA TYR A 459 4.90 -13.55 -17.93
C TYR A 459 5.61 -12.59 -18.87
N MET A 460 6.10 -11.47 -18.32
CA MET A 460 6.79 -10.44 -19.06
C MET A 460 8.01 -9.94 -18.28
N LEU A 461 9.12 -9.77 -18.99
CA LEU A 461 10.31 -9.11 -18.48
C LEU A 461 10.33 -7.65 -18.94
N GLY A 462 10.57 -6.73 -18.03
CA GLY A 462 10.79 -5.32 -18.36
C GLY A 462 12.28 -4.98 -18.33
N LEU A 463 12.85 -4.66 -19.48
CA LEU A 463 14.25 -4.23 -19.64
C LEU A 463 14.27 -2.72 -19.87
N LYS A 464 14.71 -1.96 -18.88
CA LYS A 464 14.70 -0.49 -18.93
C LYS A 464 15.95 0.08 -19.59
N PHE A 465 15.76 0.96 -20.56
CA PHE A 465 16.80 1.76 -21.19
C PHE A 465 16.68 3.22 -20.72
N LYS A 466 17.44 3.56 -19.68
CA LYS A 466 17.29 4.83 -18.96
C LYS A 466 15.84 4.99 -18.46
N THR A 467 15.36 6.24 -18.39
CA THR A 467 14.00 6.55 -17.92
C THR A 467 12.98 6.68 -19.06
N LEU A 468 13.44 6.60 -20.31
CA LEU A 468 12.62 6.92 -21.46
C LEU A 468 11.93 5.69 -22.04
N LEU A 469 12.65 4.60 -22.15
CA LEU A 469 12.23 3.42 -22.90
C LEU A 469 12.32 2.16 -22.05
N GLU A 470 11.34 1.26 -22.23
CA GLU A 470 11.36 -0.08 -21.68
C GLU A 470 11.03 -1.09 -22.76
N ILE A 471 11.84 -2.13 -22.90
CA ILE A 471 11.57 -3.25 -23.81
C ILE A 471 11.06 -4.41 -22.95
N GLN A 472 9.91 -4.95 -23.35
CA GLN A 472 9.20 -5.96 -22.58
C GLN A 472 8.95 -7.22 -23.42
N PRO A 473 9.91 -8.16 -23.51
CA PRO A 473 9.62 -9.49 -24.03
C PRO A 473 8.62 -10.20 -23.12
N TYR A 474 7.65 -10.89 -23.71
CA TYR A 474 6.60 -11.61 -23.00
C TYR A 474 6.24 -12.93 -23.65
N ALA A 475 5.66 -13.82 -22.86
CA ALA A 475 5.03 -15.05 -23.31
C ALA A 475 3.73 -15.28 -22.53
N THR A 476 2.68 -15.69 -23.25
CA THR A 476 1.37 -15.97 -22.65
C THR A 476 0.81 -17.30 -23.19
N ALA A 477 0.04 -17.98 -22.37
CA ALA A 477 -0.88 -19.01 -22.78
C ALA A 477 -2.28 -18.40 -22.89
N ALA A 478 -2.99 -18.71 -23.95
CA ALA A 478 -4.29 -18.13 -24.23
C ALA A 478 -5.34 -19.19 -24.57
N ILE A 479 -6.57 -18.87 -24.24
CA ILE A 479 -7.76 -19.63 -24.62
C ILE A 479 -8.71 -18.68 -25.36
N ASP A 480 -9.22 -19.14 -26.50
CA ASP A 480 -10.29 -18.49 -27.22
C ASP A 480 -11.60 -19.20 -27.01
N ILE A 481 -12.62 -18.46 -26.62
CA ILE A 481 -13.98 -18.91 -26.43
C ILE A 481 -14.86 -18.22 -27.46
N VAL A 482 -15.67 -18.99 -28.17
CA VAL A 482 -16.61 -18.45 -29.15
C VAL A 482 -18.02 -18.54 -28.59
N ASP A 483 -18.73 -17.41 -28.71
CA ASP A 483 -20.17 -17.35 -28.50
C ASP A 483 -20.83 -16.87 -29.80
N ALA A 484 -21.59 -17.76 -30.41
CA ALA A 484 -22.31 -17.47 -31.66
C ALA A 484 -23.68 -18.14 -31.62
N ALA A 485 -24.65 -17.59 -32.30
CA ALA A 485 -26.03 -18.08 -32.30
C ALA A 485 -26.19 -19.53 -32.79
N PHE A 486 -25.18 -20.09 -33.43
CA PHE A 486 -25.13 -21.47 -33.93
C PHE A 486 -24.38 -22.44 -33.00
N VAL A 487 -23.76 -21.96 -31.93
CA VAL A 487 -23.04 -22.79 -30.94
C VAL A 487 -23.99 -23.11 -29.80
N THR A 488 -24.24 -24.39 -29.56
CA THR A 488 -25.03 -24.84 -28.41
C THR A 488 -24.16 -24.98 -27.17
N GLU A 489 -24.73 -24.98 -25.96
CA GLU A 489 -23.97 -25.16 -24.72
C GLU A 489 -23.17 -26.47 -24.70
N ASP A 490 -23.66 -27.50 -25.38
CA ASP A 490 -23.00 -28.82 -25.48
C ASP A 490 -21.78 -28.79 -26.42
N ASP A 491 -21.73 -27.85 -27.37
CA ASP A 491 -20.69 -27.76 -28.40
C ASP A 491 -19.59 -26.71 -28.05
N ILE A 492 -19.71 -25.97 -26.96
CA ILE A 492 -18.75 -24.87 -26.59
C ILE A 492 -17.31 -25.39 -26.54
N MET A 493 -17.08 -26.60 -26.06
CA MET A 493 -15.74 -27.19 -25.98
C MET A 493 -15.12 -27.46 -27.35
N ASP A 494 -15.93 -27.76 -28.37
CA ASP A 494 -15.47 -28.02 -29.74
C ASP A 494 -15.04 -26.73 -30.45
N TYR A 495 -15.52 -25.58 -29.97
CA TYR A 495 -15.18 -24.23 -30.47
C TYR A 495 -14.13 -23.50 -29.64
N THR A 496 -13.55 -24.16 -28.65
CA THR A 496 -12.50 -23.61 -27.79
C THR A 496 -11.12 -23.90 -28.38
N ALA A 497 -10.28 -22.89 -28.54
CA ALA A 497 -8.93 -23.04 -29.05
C ALA A 497 -7.88 -22.58 -28.04
N TYR A 498 -6.74 -23.26 -28.01
CA TYR A 498 -5.61 -22.92 -27.14
C TYR A 498 -4.44 -22.41 -27.94
N PHE A 499 -3.76 -21.38 -27.41
CA PHE A 499 -2.65 -20.71 -28.06
C PHE A 499 -1.49 -20.49 -27.10
N ALA A 500 -0.28 -20.46 -27.67
CA ALA A 500 0.89 -19.91 -27.05
C ALA A 500 1.30 -18.64 -27.81
N ASN A 501 1.40 -17.52 -27.11
CA ASN A 501 1.81 -16.26 -27.69
C ASN A 501 3.16 -15.84 -27.13
N ALA A 502 4.03 -15.31 -27.98
CA ALA A 502 5.26 -14.66 -27.57
C ALA A 502 5.40 -13.33 -28.31
N GLY A 503 5.97 -12.34 -27.65
CA GLY A 503 6.10 -11.03 -28.28
C GLY A 503 7.06 -10.11 -27.57
N VAL A 504 7.19 -8.92 -28.13
CA VAL A 504 7.97 -7.84 -27.54
C VAL A 504 7.13 -6.57 -27.57
N ARG A 505 7.01 -5.92 -26.40
CA ARG A 505 6.39 -4.62 -26.22
C ARG A 505 7.48 -3.57 -26.00
N VAL A 506 7.37 -2.43 -26.66
CA VAL A 506 8.25 -1.27 -26.50
C VAL A 506 7.45 -0.16 -25.87
N VAL A 507 7.79 0.23 -24.65
CA VAL A 507 7.03 1.17 -23.80
C VAL A 507 7.78 2.48 -23.68
N LEU A 508 7.05 3.59 -23.88
CA LEU A 508 7.52 4.95 -23.66
C LEU A 508 7.07 5.45 -22.27
N ASN A 509 8.03 5.82 -21.43
CA ASN A 509 7.82 6.24 -20.04
C ASN A 509 7.75 7.76 -19.83
N THR A 510 7.59 8.54 -20.89
CA THR A 510 7.67 10.00 -20.84
C THR A 510 6.58 10.65 -20.02
N LEU A 511 5.39 10.05 -19.99
CA LEU A 511 4.18 10.58 -19.35
C LEU A 511 3.78 9.78 -18.10
N TYR A 512 4.71 9.01 -17.53
CA TYR A 512 4.42 8.18 -16.35
C TYR A 512 3.60 8.93 -15.28
N PRO A 513 2.55 8.35 -14.71
CA PRO A 513 2.14 6.94 -14.73
C PRO A 513 1.43 6.48 -16.02
N PHE A 514 1.12 7.36 -16.96
CA PHE A 514 0.59 7.01 -18.25
C PHE A 514 1.73 6.66 -19.22
N GLN A 515 1.61 5.54 -19.91
CA GLN A 515 2.61 5.00 -20.81
C GLN A 515 1.97 4.68 -22.16
N LEU A 516 2.67 4.97 -23.24
CA LEU A 516 2.33 4.52 -24.58
C LEU A 516 3.24 3.37 -24.98
N TYR A 517 2.72 2.41 -25.74
CA TYR A 517 3.54 1.33 -26.23
C TYR A 517 3.13 0.86 -27.63
N ALA A 518 4.08 0.23 -28.31
CA ALA A 518 3.86 -0.59 -29.49
C ALA A 518 4.32 -2.01 -29.18
N GLN A 519 3.67 -3.01 -29.77
CA GLN A 519 4.03 -4.42 -29.59
C GLN A 519 4.04 -5.17 -30.91
N GLY A 520 4.94 -6.17 -30.99
CA GLY A 520 4.92 -7.21 -32.00
C GLY A 520 4.75 -8.56 -31.33
N SER A 521 3.92 -9.44 -31.87
CA SER A 521 3.64 -10.75 -31.31
C SER A 521 3.69 -11.82 -32.39
N PHE A 522 3.90 -13.03 -31.93
CA PHE A 522 3.74 -14.26 -32.71
C PHE A 522 2.87 -15.22 -31.91
N SER A 523 1.84 -15.77 -32.55
CA SER A 523 0.90 -16.70 -31.94
C SER A 523 1.02 -18.07 -32.59
N LEU A 524 1.07 -19.11 -31.77
CA LEU A 524 1.11 -20.51 -32.17
C LEU A 524 -0.15 -21.22 -31.65
N LYS A 525 -0.95 -21.77 -32.56
CA LYS A 525 -2.11 -22.60 -32.21
C LYS A 525 -1.65 -23.94 -31.66
N LEU A 526 -2.22 -24.36 -30.54
CA LEU A 526 -1.88 -25.60 -29.83
C LEU A 526 -2.96 -26.69 -29.95
N SER A 527 -4.20 -26.36 -30.37
CA SER A 527 -5.32 -27.29 -30.48
C SER A 527 -5.91 -27.28 -31.90
N GLU A 528 -6.48 -28.44 -32.31
CA GLU A 528 -7.06 -28.61 -33.64
C GLU A 528 -8.54 -28.15 -33.75
N GLY A 529 -9.21 -27.84 -32.66
CA GLY A 529 -10.67 -27.64 -32.56
C GLY A 529 -11.30 -26.58 -33.47
N TRP A 530 -10.51 -25.80 -34.21
CA TRP A 530 -10.98 -24.71 -35.06
C TRP A 530 -10.90 -24.90 -36.56
N ASP A 531 -10.45 -26.05 -37.01
CA ASP A 531 -10.21 -26.29 -38.44
C ASP A 531 -11.50 -26.23 -39.30
N TYR A 532 -12.66 -26.47 -38.70
CA TYR A 532 -13.94 -26.42 -39.40
C TYR A 532 -14.34 -25.01 -39.88
N TYR A 533 -14.02 -23.97 -39.12
CA TYR A 533 -14.36 -22.59 -39.45
C TYR A 533 -13.33 -21.88 -40.34
N TYR A 534 -12.12 -22.41 -40.44
CA TYR A 534 -11.01 -21.76 -41.12
C TYR A 534 -10.59 -22.39 -42.44
N ASN A 535 -11.40 -23.29 -43.01
CA ASN A 535 -11.21 -23.77 -44.38
C ASN A 535 -11.31 -22.65 -45.46
N GLY A 536 -11.62 -21.40 -45.04
CA GLY A 536 -11.62 -20.19 -45.88
C GLY A 536 -10.29 -19.45 -45.99
N GLY A 537 -9.20 -19.98 -45.46
CA GLY A 537 -7.87 -19.37 -45.66
C GLY A 537 -7.44 -18.31 -44.63
N TYR A 538 -8.20 -18.10 -43.57
CA TYR A 538 -7.89 -17.10 -42.53
C TYR A 538 -7.25 -17.77 -41.32
N ASN A 539 -5.92 -17.79 -41.29
CA ASN A 539 -5.16 -18.29 -40.13
C ASN A 539 -4.98 -17.16 -39.12
N ARG A 540 -6.05 -16.86 -38.37
CA ARG A 540 -6.10 -15.77 -37.43
C ARG A 540 -5.02 -15.86 -36.34
N TYR A 541 -4.72 -17.04 -35.88
CA TYR A 541 -3.98 -17.31 -34.68
C TYR A 541 -2.63 -17.99 -34.91
N GLY A 542 -2.19 -18.07 -36.11
CA GLY A 542 -0.83 -18.46 -36.44
C GLY A 542 -0.17 -17.33 -37.20
N GLY A 543 0.77 -16.61 -36.59
CA GLY A 543 1.48 -15.60 -37.33
C GLY A 543 1.87 -14.37 -36.54
N ILE A 544 2.30 -13.35 -37.26
CA ILE A 544 2.80 -12.09 -36.72
C ILE A 544 1.65 -11.12 -36.53
N GLY A 545 1.55 -10.55 -35.32
CA GLY A 545 0.66 -9.45 -34.98
C GLY A 545 1.46 -8.18 -34.64
N LEU A 546 0.88 -7.04 -34.97
CA LEU A 546 1.39 -5.73 -34.56
C LEU A 546 0.30 -5.00 -33.78
N GLY A 547 0.66 -4.33 -32.71
CA GLY A 547 -0.31 -3.60 -31.90
C GLY A 547 0.27 -2.32 -31.32
N ALA A 548 -0.61 -1.43 -30.92
CA ALA A 548 -0.28 -0.24 -30.17
C ALA A 548 -1.32 -0.02 -29.07
N GLY A 549 -0.89 0.52 -27.96
CA GLY A 549 -1.76 0.71 -26.82
C GLY A 549 -1.24 1.71 -25.82
N PHE A 550 -1.99 1.82 -24.73
CA PHE A 550 -1.61 2.60 -23.58
C PHE A 550 -1.72 1.77 -22.30
N ARG A 551 -0.96 2.17 -21.28
CA ARG A 551 -0.92 1.58 -19.96
C ARG A 551 -0.94 2.66 -18.92
N TYR A 552 -1.70 2.45 -17.84
CA TYR A 552 -1.70 3.30 -16.67
C TYR A 552 -1.20 2.50 -15.46
N CYS A 553 -0.17 3.00 -14.77
CA CYS A 553 0.46 2.37 -13.61
C CYS A 553 -0.05 2.99 -12.31
N PHE A 554 -0.69 2.18 -11.48
CA PHE A 554 -1.24 2.56 -10.17
C PHE A 554 -0.22 2.45 -9.04
#